data_bf61ec1dd89fee726a8d289fc0febfaf
#
_entry.id   bf61ec1dd89fee726a8d289fc0febfaf
#
_cell.length_a   1.000
_cell.length_b   1.000
_cell.length_c   1.000
_cell.angle_alpha   90.00
_cell.angle_beta   90.00
_cell.angle_gamma   90.00
#
_symmetry.space_group_name_H-M   'P 1'
#
loop_
_entity.id
_entity.type
_entity.pdbx_description
1 polymer ?
#
loop_
_entity_poly.entity_id
_entity_poly.type
_entity_poly.pdbx_seq_one_letter_code
_entity_poly.pdbx_strand_id
1 'polypeptide(L)'
;MSAPPNLLTSRFGDGLAAGPDLAAAAESAVTQALAPLHGQRPDLLCVFVCGDDPAMVELAGTRAMEVAGARTTLGSSAGGVIGAGRGVEGVPAVSAFAACLPGVRCTPLHLELVRTLDGAAVTGMPDRRDDDAVAVLLADPFTFPVADFVQRSHDDLTGLPLIGGVASGPRGGETARLFLDGRSVPAGAVGVVLGGPLAARMVVSQGCRPIGPPMIVTKAEGNVLLELAGMPALAKLEQVVSGLPADDRPAAVRGLQIGVAMDEYAEQHERGDFLIRGVVGADPRRGAIAIGEVVDVGRTVRFQ
;
A
#
# COMPACT_ATOMS: atom_id res chain seq x y z
N MET A 1 -19.15 16.12 43.63
CA MET A 1 -18.96 16.30 42.18
C MET A 1 -17.64 15.64 41.86
N SER A 2 -17.68 14.41 41.34
CA SER A 2 -16.47 13.73 40.83
C SER A 2 -16.01 14.44 39.57
N ALA A 3 -14.72 14.76 39.51
CA ALA A 3 -14.10 15.26 38.26
C ALA A 3 -14.40 14.30 37.10
N PRO A 4 -14.67 14.82 35.89
CA PRO A 4 -14.87 13.94 34.74
C PRO A 4 -13.62 13.08 34.54
N PRO A 5 -13.74 11.81 34.10
CA PRO A 5 -12.60 10.98 33.84
C PRO A 5 -11.71 11.71 32.83
N ASN A 6 -10.42 11.77 33.15
CA ASN A 6 -9.40 12.38 32.32
C ASN A 6 -9.44 11.63 30.98
N LEU A 7 -10.14 12.19 30.00
CA LEU A 7 -10.18 11.66 28.63
C LEU A 7 -8.75 11.76 28.10
N LEU A 8 -8.02 10.66 28.21
CA LEU A 8 -6.70 10.53 27.60
C LEU A 8 -6.87 10.78 26.10
N THR A 9 -6.41 11.92 25.65
CA THR A 9 -6.48 12.29 24.22
C THR A 9 -5.41 11.53 23.44
N SER A 10 -5.79 10.93 22.32
CA SER A 10 -4.82 10.36 21.39
C SER A 10 -3.82 11.41 20.94
N ARG A 11 -2.56 11.03 20.79
CA ARG A 11 -1.48 11.87 20.29
C ARG A 11 -0.79 11.19 19.13
N PHE A 12 -0.39 11.99 18.17
CA PHE A 12 0.24 11.51 16.94
C PHE A 12 1.44 12.39 16.63
N GLY A 13 2.42 11.78 15.99
CA GLY A 13 3.53 12.51 15.42
C GLY A 13 4.10 11.75 14.24
N ASP A 14 4.65 12.49 13.30
CA ASP A 14 5.35 11.95 12.15
C ASP A 14 6.72 12.62 11.99
N GLY A 15 7.61 11.94 11.32
CA GLY A 15 8.94 12.43 11.03
C GLY A 15 9.48 11.83 9.74
N LEU A 16 10.37 12.57 9.09
CA LEU A 16 11.07 12.14 7.89
C LEU A 16 12.48 12.67 7.89
N ALA A 17 13.44 11.78 7.66
CA ALA A 17 14.83 12.14 7.47
C ALA A 17 15.41 11.40 6.25
N ALA A 18 16.25 12.08 5.49
CA ALA A 18 16.95 11.54 4.34
C ALA A 18 18.46 11.71 4.50
N GLY A 19 19.23 10.75 4.05
CA GLY A 19 20.69 10.79 4.08
C GLY A 19 21.31 9.42 3.82
N PRO A 20 22.61 9.38 3.49
CA PRO A 20 23.31 8.15 3.16
C PRO A 20 23.47 7.20 4.37
N ASP A 21 23.49 7.73 5.57
CA ASP A 21 23.45 6.95 6.82
C ASP A 21 21.99 6.73 7.21
N LEU A 22 21.43 5.57 6.80
CA LEU A 22 20.06 5.21 7.08
C LEU A 22 19.78 4.99 8.57
N ALA A 23 20.76 4.57 9.36
CA ALA A 23 20.57 4.39 10.80
C ALA A 23 20.42 5.76 11.51
N ALA A 24 21.24 6.73 11.15
CA ALA A 24 21.11 8.11 11.65
C ALA A 24 19.79 8.76 11.16
N ALA A 25 19.38 8.49 9.90
CA ALA A 25 18.10 8.96 9.38
C ALA A 25 16.92 8.33 10.16
N ALA A 26 17.00 7.05 10.53
CA ALA A 26 15.99 6.37 11.34
C ALA A 26 15.85 7.01 12.73
N GLU A 27 16.97 7.26 13.43
CA GLU A 27 16.96 7.95 14.71
C GLU A 27 16.33 9.36 14.61
N SER A 28 16.71 10.11 13.58
CA SER A 28 16.18 11.45 13.35
C SER A 28 14.68 11.45 13.06
N ALA A 29 14.21 10.58 12.15
CA ALA A 29 12.79 10.47 11.80
C ALA A 29 11.94 10.07 13.03
N VAL A 30 12.40 9.08 13.81
CA VAL A 30 11.71 8.64 15.02
C VAL A 30 11.70 9.76 16.09
N THR A 31 12.81 10.46 16.29
CA THR A 31 12.86 11.57 17.24
C THR A 31 11.85 12.66 16.90
N GLN A 32 11.72 13.00 15.61
CA GLN A 32 10.69 13.94 15.12
C GLN A 32 9.29 13.41 15.42
N ALA A 33 9.01 12.12 15.12
CA ALA A 33 7.71 11.52 15.36
C ALA A 33 7.34 11.44 16.86
N LEU A 34 8.32 11.27 17.75
CA LEU A 34 8.09 11.21 19.20
C LEU A 34 7.89 12.58 19.84
N ALA A 35 8.40 13.65 19.27
CA ALA A 35 8.37 14.99 19.87
C ALA A 35 6.94 15.45 20.25
N PRO A 36 5.89 15.28 19.41
CA PRO A 36 4.52 15.67 19.77
C PRO A 36 3.87 14.77 20.84
N LEU A 37 4.48 13.65 21.19
CA LEU A 37 3.95 12.73 22.20
C LEU A 37 4.32 13.15 23.63
N HIS A 38 5.16 14.18 23.80
CA HIS A 38 5.56 14.75 25.08
C HIS A 38 6.08 13.71 26.09
N GLY A 39 6.94 12.81 25.63
CA GLY A 39 7.54 11.77 26.47
C GLY A 39 6.63 10.56 26.78
N GLN A 40 5.42 10.50 26.24
CA GLN A 40 4.58 9.32 26.35
C GLN A 40 5.12 8.22 25.45
N ARG A 41 5.11 6.98 25.96
CA ARG A 41 5.47 5.80 25.19
C ARG A 41 4.42 5.53 24.11
N PRO A 42 4.80 5.41 22.82
CA PRO A 42 3.84 5.10 21.75
C PRO A 42 3.21 3.72 21.94
N ASP A 43 1.93 3.62 21.64
CA ASP A 43 1.24 2.33 21.52
C ASP A 43 1.53 1.67 20.17
N LEU A 44 1.69 2.49 19.11
CA LEU A 44 2.01 2.05 17.75
C LEU A 44 3.10 2.93 17.14
N LEU A 45 4.08 2.28 16.47
CA LEU A 45 5.01 2.91 15.53
C LEU A 45 4.82 2.27 14.16
N CYS A 46 4.68 3.10 13.12
CA CYS A 46 4.85 2.66 11.73
C CYS A 46 6.15 3.25 11.18
N VAL A 47 7.00 2.42 10.54
CA VAL A 47 8.28 2.85 9.96
C VAL A 47 8.44 2.36 8.53
N PHE A 48 8.85 3.26 7.63
CA PHE A 48 9.12 2.95 6.23
C PHE A 48 10.53 3.39 5.86
N VAL A 49 11.26 2.49 5.21
CA VAL A 49 12.68 2.71 4.89
C VAL A 49 12.88 2.61 3.38
N CYS A 50 13.36 3.70 2.78
CA CYS A 50 13.79 3.75 1.37
C CYS A 50 15.31 3.63 1.30
N GLY A 51 15.81 2.66 0.55
CA GLY A 51 17.25 2.44 0.35
C GLY A 51 17.52 1.30 -0.59
N ASP A 52 18.73 1.25 -1.16
CA ASP A 52 19.12 0.25 -2.16
C ASP A 52 19.83 -0.97 -1.55
N ASP A 53 20.45 -0.82 -0.38
CA ASP A 53 21.16 -1.90 0.33
C ASP A 53 20.23 -2.58 1.34
N PRO A 54 19.87 -3.86 1.14
CA PRO A 54 18.97 -4.59 2.04
C PRO A 54 19.44 -4.66 3.49
N ALA A 55 20.76 -4.77 3.72
CA ALA A 55 21.31 -4.84 5.07
C ALA A 55 21.20 -3.50 5.80
N MET A 56 21.42 -2.39 5.09
CA MET A 56 21.27 -1.05 5.63
C MET A 56 19.79 -0.70 5.90
N VAL A 57 18.88 -1.16 5.02
CA VAL A 57 17.44 -1.02 5.22
C VAL A 57 16.98 -1.78 6.47
N GLU A 58 17.46 -3.02 6.64
CA GLU A 58 17.13 -3.84 7.81
C GLU A 58 17.67 -3.23 9.11
N LEU A 59 18.92 -2.76 9.09
CA LEU A 59 19.54 -2.08 10.22
C LEU A 59 18.74 -0.82 10.61
N ALA A 60 18.35 0.00 9.63
CA ALA A 60 17.60 1.23 9.88
C ALA A 60 16.20 0.94 10.45
N GLY A 61 15.48 -0.04 9.90
CA GLY A 61 14.17 -0.46 10.42
C GLY A 61 14.26 -0.95 11.86
N THR A 62 15.23 -1.81 12.16
CA THR A 62 15.48 -2.31 13.52
C THR A 62 15.85 -1.15 14.46
N ARG A 63 16.73 -0.24 14.02
CA ARG A 63 17.13 0.92 14.81
C ARG A 63 15.97 1.85 15.12
N ALA A 64 15.09 2.09 14.13
CA ALA A 64 13.89 2.88 14.35
C ALA A 64 12.98 2.31 15.45
N MET A 65 12.77 0.99 15.42
CA MET A 65 11.94 0.29 16.41
C MET A 65 12.56 0.34 17.82
N GLU A 66 13.88 0.17 17.93
CA GLU A 66 14.62 0.28 19.19
C GLU A 66 14.51 1.69 19.80
N VAL A 67 14.78 2.72 18.99
CA VAL A 67 14.74 4.13 19.45
C VAL A 67 13.34 4.53 19.88
N ALA A 68 12.32 4.09 19.16
CA ALA A 68 10.93 4.42 19.49
C ALA A 68 10.46 3.77 20.79
N GLY A 69 10.90 2.55 21.08
CA GLY A 69 10.47 1.77 22.23
C GLY A 69 8.96 1.60 22.31
N ALA A 70 8.26 1.65 21.18
CA ALA A 70 6.80 1.53 21.10
C ALA A 70 6.32 0.18 21.65
N ARG A 71 5.02 0.07 21.98
CA ARG A 71 4.43 -1.21 22.42
C ARG A 71 4.29 -2.19 21.25
N THR A 72 3.89 -1.69 20.11
CA THR A 72 3.77 -2.43 18.85
C THR A 72 4.44 -1.64 17.74
N THR A 73 5.18 -2.33 16.88
CA THR A 73 5.87 -1.72 15.74
C THR A 73 5.51 -2.44 14.46
N LEU A 74 5.29 -1.69 13.40
CA LEU A 74 4.94 -2.17 12.06
C LEU A 74 5.75 -1.39 11.04
N GLY A 75 6.23 -2.05 9.99
CA GLY A 75 6.92 -1.32 8.93
C GLY A 75 7.35 -2.17 7.75
N SER A 76 7.92 -1.50 6.75
CA SER A 76 8.48 -2.16 5.58
C SER A 76 9.53 -1.31 4.87
N SER A 77 10.27 -1.95 3.99
CA SER A 77 11.01 -1.25 2.93
C SER A 77 10.02 -0.65 1.92
N ALA A 78 10.43 0.43 1.28
CA ALA A 78 9.64 1.16 0.29
C ALA A 78 10.55 1.80 -0.77
N GLY A 79 10.04 1.97 -2.00
CA GLY A 79 10.74 2.69 -3.07
C GLY A 79 10.75 4.21 -2.89
N GLY A 80 9.93 4.71 -1.97
CA GLY A 80 9.83 6.10 -1.54
C GLY A 80 9.08 6.19 -0.23
N VAL A 81 9.23 7.31 0.49
CA VAL A 81 8.61 7.54 1.80
C VAL A 81 7.94 8.91 1.86
N ILE A 82 6.89 9.00 2.66
CA ILE A 82 6.15 10.24 2.91
C ILE A 82 6.13 10.49 4.41
N GLY A 83 6.38 11.73 4.83
CA GLY A 83 6.32 12.16 6.22
C GLY A 83 6.64 13.64 6.33
N ALA A 84 6.30 14.27 7.44
CA ALA A 84 6.54 15.68 7.70
C ALA A 84 6.10 16.60 6.54
N GLY A 85 4.96 16.27 5.91
CA GLY A 85 4.38 17.05 4.81
C GLY A 85 5.10 16.97 3.47
N ARG A 86 6.03 16.04 3.27
CA ARG A 86 6.79 15.87 2.01
C ARG A 86 6.99 14.41 1.63
N GLY A 87 7.20 14.16 0.33
CA GLY A 87 7.61 12.88 -0.22
C GLY A 87 9.10 12.87 -0.60
N VAL A 88 9.74 11.72 -0.47
CA VAL A 88 11.13 11.48 -0.89
C VAL A 88 11.19 10.15 -1.64
N GLU A 89 11.74 10.17 -2.85
CA GLU A 89 11.92 9.00 -3.72
C GLU A 89 13.34 8.95 -4.27
N GLY A 90 13.84 7.74 -4.51
CA GLY A 90 15.09 7.50 -5.20
C GLY A 90 16.36 7.90 -4.44
N VAL A 91 16.25 8.26 -3.16
CA VAL A 91 17.39 8.50 -2.26
C VAL A 91 17.13 7.82 -0.91
N PRO A 92 18.18 7.45 -0.16
CA PRO A 92 18.01 6.84 1.15
C PRO A 92 17.26 7.76 2.12
N ALA A 93 16.17 7.25 2.70
CA ALA A 93 15.30 8.01 3.60
C ALA A 93 14.49 7.10 4.52
N VAL A 94 14.11 7.63 5.68
CA VAL A 94 13.25 6.96 6.64
C VAL A 94 12.09 7.87 7.02
N SER A 95 10.88 7.31 7.02
CA SER A 95 9.67 7.93 7.55
C SER A 95 9.18 7.15 8.76
N ALA A 96 8.76 7.84 9.79
CA ALA A 96 8.20 7.27 11.01
C ALA A 96 6.89 7.96 11.38
N PHE A 97 5.91 7.19 11.82
CA PHE A 97 4.65 7.67 12.39
C PHE A 97 4.44 6.99 13.74
N ALA A 98 4.28 7.80 14.79
CA ALA A 98 4.08 7.32 16.14
C ALA A 98 2.73 7.76 16.70
N ALA A 99 2.05 6.86 17.43
CA ALA A 99 0.74 7.10 17.99
C ALA A 99 0.63 6.63 19.44
N CYS A 100 0.07 7.49 20.29
CA CYS A 100 -0.49 7.12 21.59
C CYS A 100 -1.99 7.00 21.45
N LEU A 101 -2.54 5.81 21.69
CA LEU A 101 -3.92 5.40 21.41
C LEU A 101 -4.59 4.85 22.69
N PRO A 102 -4.97 5.72 23.66
CA PRO A 102 -5.49 5.27 24.94
C PRO A 102 -6.74 4.39 24.80
N GLY A 103 -6.67 3.18 25.38
CA GLY A 103 -7.76 2.21 25.32
C GLY A 103 -7.85 1.42 24.01
N VAL A 104 -7.09 1.76 22.98
CA VAL A 104 -7.00 0.98 21.74
C VAL A 104 -6.02 -0.17 21.95
N ARG A 105 -6.43 -1.35 21.55
CA ARG A 105 -5.59 -2.54 21.50
C ARG A 105 -4.91 -2.61 20.14
N CYS A 106 -3.58 -2.77 20.12
CA CYS A 106 -2.78 -3.05 18.96
C CYS A 106 -2.33 -4.51 19.03
N THR A 107 -2.92 -5.39 18.22
CA THR A 107 -2.57 -6.82 18.18
C THR A 107 -1.69 -7.08 16.97
N PRO A 108 -0.38 -7.32 17.12
CA PRO A 108 0.52 -7.60 16.01
C PRO A 108 0.18 -8.94 15.38
N LEU A 109 0.42 -9.07 14.07
CA LEU A 109 0.25 -10.32 13.33
C LEU A 109 1.34 -10.49 12.27
N HIS A 110 1.69 -11.73 12.01
CA HIS A 110 2.55 -12.14 10.91
C HIS A 110 1.84 -13.26 10.14
N LEU A 111 1.48 -12.97 8.89
CA LEU A 111 0.83 -13.93 8.01
C LEU A 111 1.86 -14.63 7.15
N GLU A 112 1.79 -15.96 7.13
CA GLU A 112 2.67 -16.82 6.32
C GLU A 112 1.84 -17.74 5.43
N LEU A 113 2.34 -17.99 4.23
CA LEU A 113 1.80 -19.01 3.33
C LEU A 113 2.43 -20.35 3.66
N VAL A 114 1.67 -21.28 4.18
CA VAL A 114 2.10 -22.63 4.52
C VAL A 114 1.56 -23.62 3.50
N ARG A 115 2.42 -24.46 2.95
CA ARG A 115 2.00 -25.56 2.07
C ARG A 115 1.39 -26.68 2.91
N THR A 116 0.21 -27.13 2.49
CA THR A 116 -0.51 -28.26 3.09
C THR A 116 -0.61 -29.41 2.08
N LEU A 117 -1.11 -30.57 2.52
CA LEU A 117 -1.32 -31.71 1.63
C LEU A 117 -2.36 -31.42 0.54
N ASP A 118 -3.32 -30.56 0.82
CA ASP A 118 -4.44 -30.20 -0.04
C ASP A 118 -4.25 -28.87 -0.76
N GLY A 119 -3.06 -28.24 -0.66
CA GLY A 119 -2.79 -26.96 -1.30
C GLY A 119 -1.94 -26.01 -0.46
N ALA A 120 -2.42 -24.78 -0.27
CA ALA A 120 -1.76 -23.77 0.56
C ALA A 120 -2.76 -23.04 1.46
N ALA A 121 -2.33 -22.72 2.68
CA ALA A 121 -3.12 -21.98 3.66
C ALA A 121 -2.33 -20.78 4.19
N VAL A 122 -3.03 -19.69 4.47
CA VAL A 122 -2.48 -18.55 5.20
C VAL A 122 -2.68 -18.79 6.70
N THR A 123 -1.61 -18.66 7.47
CA THR A 123 -1.62 -18.79 8.93
C THR A 123 -1.14 -17.51 9.59
N GLY A 124 -1.35 -17.37 10.91
CA GLY A 124 -0.86 -16.24 11.70
C GLY A 124 -1.89 -15.14 11.94
N MET A 125 -3.13 -15.30 11.46
CA MET A 125 -4.22 -14.38 11.81
C MET A 125 -4.62 -14.60 13.28
N PRO A 126 -4.66 -13.56 14.13
CA PRO A 126 -5.11 -13.69 15.50
C PRO A 126 -6.63 -13.97 15.57
N ASP A 127 -7.06 -14.57 16.69
CA ASP A 127 -8.48 -14.76 16.95
C ASP A 127 -9.22 -13.41 16.91
N ARG A 128 -10.32 -13.39 16.20
CA ARG A 128 -11.20 -12.22 16.06
C ARG A 128 -11.86 -11.88 17.39
N ARG A 129 -11.98 -10.58 17.65
CA ARG A 129 -12.75 -10.04 18.76
C ARG A 129 -13.85 -9.12 18.22
N ASP A 130 -14.95 -9.03 18.94
CA ASP A 130 -16.12 -8.24 18.52
C ASP A 130 -15.83 -6.74 18.39
N ASP A 131 -14.79 -6.27 19.09
CA ASP A 131 -14.36 -4.87 19.07
C ASP A 131 -13.19 -4.60 18.12
N ASP A 132 -12.79 -5.55 17.25
CA ASP A 132 -11.78 -5.35 16.22
C ASP A 132 -12.35 -4.43 15.12
N ALA A 133 -11.69 -3.29 14.91
CA ALA A 133 -12.18 -2.22 14.05
C ALA A 133 -11.51 -2.19 12.65
N VAL A 134 -10.23 -2.54 12.57
CA VAL A 134 -9.47 -2.54 11.30
C VAL A 134 -8.20 -3.36 11.43
N ALA A 135 -7.80 -4.04 10.36
CA ALA A 135 -6.48 -4.63 10.22
C ALA A 135 -5.63 -3.81 9.22
N VAL A 136 -4.44 -3.42 9.65
CA VAL A 136 -3.43 -2.76 8.81
C VAL A 136 -2.39 -3.80 8.42
N LEU A 137 -2.16 -4.00 7.11
CA LEU A 137 -1.25 -5.02 6.59
C LEU A 137 -0.19 -4.43 5.65
N LEU A 138 1.03 -4.91 5.76
CA LEU A 138 2.13 -4.68 4.83
C LEU A 138 2.62 -6.03 4.32
N ALA A 139 2.53 -6.28 3.02
CA ALA A 139 2.81 -7.58 2.43
C ALA A 139 3.98 -7.53 1.47
N ASP A 140 4.84 -8.54 1.52
CA ASP A 140 5.84 -8.75 0.48
C ASP A 140 5.19 -9.49 -0.71
N PRO A 141 5.10 -8.86 -1.91
CA PRO A 141 4.41 -9.44 -3.05
C PRO A 141 5.09 -10.69 -3.63
N PHE A 142 6.34 -10.95 -3.28
CA PHE A 142 7.09 -12.10 -3.80
C PHE A 142 6.91 -13.36 -2.95
N THR A 143 6.50 -13.19 -1.68
CA THR A 143 6.37 -14.29 -0.72
C THR A 143 4.96 -14.46 -0.17
N PHE A 144 4.05 -13.51 -0.45
CA PHE A 144 2.66 -13.53 0.02
C PHE A 144 1.67 -13.32 -1.12
N PRO A 145 0.64 -14.17 -1.27
CA PRO A 145 -0.35 -14.08 -2.35
C PRO A 145 -1.41 -13.01 -2.04
N VAL A 146 -1.04 -11.72 -2.15
CA VAL A 146 -1.86 -10.59 -1.72
C VAL A 146 -3.25 -10.60 -2.36
N ALA A 147 -3.32 -10.83 -3.68
CA ALA A 147 -4.59 -10.79 -4.42
C ALA A 147 -5.56 -11.88 -3.92
N ASP A 148 -5.08 -13.12 -3.83
CA ASP A 148 -5.89 -14.25 -3.35
C ASP A 148 -6.32 -14.08 -1.89
N PHE A 149 -5.41 -13.53 -1.06
CA PHE A 149 -5.72 -13.23 0.35
C PHE A 149 -6.81 -12.17 0.46
N VAL A 150 -6.70 -11.06 -0.26
CA VAL A 150 -7.72 -9.99 -0.24
C VAL A 150 -9.06 -10.50 -0.74
N GLN A 151 -9.08 -11.30 -1.81
CA GLN A 151 -10.32 -11.88 -2.32
C GLN A 151 -11.00 -12.79 -1.30
N ARG A 152 -10.23 -13.68 -0.65
CA ARG A 152 -10.77 -14.60 0.37
C ARG A 152 -11.13 -13.90 1.68
N SER A 153 -10.43 -12.83 2.03
CA SER A 153 -10.69 -12.09 3.28
C SER A 153 -12.09 -11.51 3.36
N HIS A 154 -12.76 -11.31 2.22
CA HIS A 154 -14.16 -10.90 2.19
C HIS A 154 -15.08 -11.91 2.90
N ASP A 155 -14.82 -13.19 2.71
CA ASP A 155 -15.60 -14.27 3.32
C ASP A 155 -15.07 -14.67 4.69
N ASP A 156 -13.73 -14.82 4.81
CA ASP A 156 -13.07 -15.35 6.02
C ASP A 156 -12.98 -14.31 7.15
N LEU A 157 -12.90 -13.01 6.82
CA LEU A 157 -12.74 -11.91 7.77
C LEU A 157 -13.96 -10.96 7.75
N THR A 158 -15.14 -11.50 7.57
CA THR A 158 -16.40 -10.75 7.47
C THR A 158 -16.50 -9.63 8.50
N GLY A 159 -16.66 -8.39 8.04
CA GLY A 159 -16.80 -7.21 8.88
C GLY A 159 -15.50 -6.65 9.49
N LEU A 160 -14.32 -7.20 9.15
CA LEU A 160 -13.03 -6.56 9.49
C LEU A 160 -12.44 -5.86 8.26
N PRO A 161 -12.50 -4.53 8.19
CA PRO A 161 -11.86 -3.79 7.11
C PRO A 161 -10.35 -4.05 7.09
N LEU A 162 -9.82 -4.28 5.87
CA LEU A 162 -8.38 -4.38 5.63
C LEU A 162 -7.89 -3.11 4.95
N ILE A 163 -6.80 -2.56 5.45
CA ILE A 163 -6.08 -1.44 4.85
C ILE A 163 -4.58 -1.74 4.86
N GLY A 164 -3.84 -1.21 3.91
CA GLY A 164 -2.39 -1.41 3.91
C GLY A 164 -1.78 -1.24 2.54
N GLY A 165 -0.69 -1.93 2.31
CA GLY A 165 0.05 -1.81 1.07
C GLY A 165 0.95 -3.00 0.80
N VAL A 166 1.42 -3.02 -0.43
CA VAL A 166 2.44 -3.95 -0.89
C VAL A 166 3.79 -3.28 -0.71
N ALA A 167 4.66 -3.94 0.05
CA ALA A 167 6.02 -3.47 0.27
C ALA A 167 6.83 -3.54 -1.03
N SER A 168 7.71 -2.60 -1.26
CA SER A 168 8.68 -2.65 -2.35
C SER A 168 10.07 -2.99 -1.83
N GLY A 169 10.74 -3.90 -2.52
CA GLY A 169 12.12 -4.25 -2.23
C GLY A 169 13.10 -3.15 -2.62
N PRO A 170 14.35 -3.26 -2.16
CA PRO A 170 15.45 -2.48 -2.69
C PRO A 170 15.56 -2.62 -4.21
N ARG A 171 16.17 -1.65 -4.88
CA ARG A 171 16.36 -1.70 -6.35
C ARG A 171 17.17 -2.95 -6.73
N GLY A 172 16.58 -3.84 -7.52
CA GLY A 172 17.26 -5.05 -7.99
C GLY A 172 16.41 -6.33 -7.93
N GLY A 173 15.15 -6.27 -7.48
CA GLY A 173 14.22 -7.41 -7.52
C GLY A 173 14.36 -8.38 -6.34
N GLU A 174 14.99 -7.96 -5.27
CA GLU A 174 15.01 -8.68 -4.00
C GLU A 174 13.67 -8.55 -3.26
N THR A 175 13.40 -9.52 -2.38
CA THR A 175 12.25 -9.50 -1.48
C THR A 175 12.25 -8.23 -0.61
N ALA A 176 11.08 -7.70 -0.31
CA ALA A 176 10.93 -6.59 0.61
C ALA A 176 11.44 -6.95 2.02
N ARG A 177 11.77 -5.94 2.80
CA ARG A 177 12.02 -6.10 4.24
C ARG A 177 10.79 -5.66 5.00
N LEU A 178 10.26 -6.53 5.84
CA LEU A 178 9.13 -6.26 6.70
C LEU A 178 9.63 -6.13 8.15
N PHE A 179 8.98 -5.28 8.93
CA PHE A 179 9.36 -5.03 10.32
C PHE A 179 8.15 -5.23 11.23
N LEU A 180 8.34 -5.99 12.30
CA LEU A 180 7.31 -6.26 13.31
C LEU A 180 7.94 -6.46 14.68
N ASP A 181 7.52 -5.67 15.68
CA ASP A 181 7.89 -5.81 17.10
C ASP A 181 9.39 -6.04 17.32
N GLY A 182 10.21 -5.11 16.80
CA GLY A 182 11.67 -5.10 16.97
C GLY A 182 12.41 -6.11 16.09
N ARG A 183 11.73 -6.78 15.15
CA ARG A 183 12.34 -7.80 14.28
C ARG A 183 12.17 -7.44 12.80
N SER A 184 13.18 -7.78 12.00
CA SER A 184 13.03 -7.94 10.55
C SER A 184 12.36 -9.29 10.25
N VAL A 185 11.36 -9.28 9.39
CA VAL A 185 10.60 -10.45 8.96
C VAL A 185 10.89 -10.69 7.48
N PRO A 186 11.39 -11.87 7.09
CA PRO A 186 11.93 -12.07 5.74
C PRO A 186 10.88 -12.40 4.68
N ALA A 187 9.64 -12.74 5.07
CA ALA A 187 8.62 -13.23 4.15
C ALA A 187 7.20 -13.03 4.71
N GLY A 188 6.21 -13.12 3.83
CA GLY A 188 4.82 -13.08 4.23
C GLY A 188 4.21 -11.69 4.25
N ALA A 189 3.34 -11.44 5.21
CA ALA A 189 2.78 -10.13 5.50
C ALA A 189 2.80 -9.86 7.01
N VAL A 190 3.17 -8.64 7.39
CA VAL A 190 3.10 -8.18 8.78
C VAL A 190 1.97 -7.20 8.94
N GLY A 191 1.42 -7.09 10.14
CA GLY A 191 0.32 -6.18 10.37
C GLY A 191 -0.03 -5.95 11.82
N VAL A 192 -1.07 -5.18 12.02
CA VAL A 192 -1.68 -4.93 13.33
C VAL A 192 -3.19 -4.88 13.20
N VAL A 193 -3.89 -5.62 14.08
CA VAL A 193 -5.33 -5.44 14.28
C VAL A 193 -5.53 -4.40 15.37
N LEU A 194 -6.27 -3.35 15.04
CA LEU A 194 -6.67 -2.31 15.97
C LEU A 194 -8.08 -2.57 16.45
N GLY A 195 -8.27 -2.60 17.76
CA GLY A 195 -9.56 -2.86 18.39
C GLY A 195 -9.79 -1.98 19.62
N GLY A 196 -11.03 -1.96 20.12
CA GLY A 196 -11.45 -1.11 21.24
C GLY A 196 -12.16 0.16 20.78
N PRO A 197 -12.12 1.27 21.54
CA PRO A 197 -12.87 2.50 21.26
C PRO A 197 -12.26 3.28 20.07
N LEU A 198 -12.33 2.69 18.88
CA LEU A 198 -11.79 3.23 17.63
C LEU A 198 -12.84 3.21 16.53
N ALA A 199 -13.00 4.31 15.81
CA ALA A 199 -13.78 4.38 14.58
C ALA A 199 -12.84 4.51 13.38
N ALA A 200 -12.73 3.45 12.59
CA ALA A 200 -11.94 3.48 11.36
C ALA A 200 -12.76 4.10 10.20
N ARG A 201 -12.15 5.03 9.48
CA ARG A 201 -12.68 5.57 8.22
C ARG A 201 -11.62 5.41 7.16
N MET A 202 -11.97 4.74 6.08
CA MET A 202 -11.05 4.52 4.97
C MET A 202 -11.32 5.49 3.83
N VAL A 203 -10.25 6.06 3.30
CA VAL A 203 -10.27 6.90 2.10
C VAL A 203 -9.25 6.34 1.12
N VAL A 204 -9.69 6.04 -0.09
CA VAL A 204 -8.82 5.60 -1.17
C VAL A 204 -8.63 6.76 -2.15
N SER A 205 -7.37 7.15 -2.35
CA SER A 205 -6.97 8.12 -3.37
C SER A 205 -5.98 7.47 -4.32
N GLN A 206 -6.35 7.39 -5.58
CA GLN A 206 -5.58 6.65 -6.59
C GLN A 206 -4.45 7.50 -7.21
N GLY A 207 -4.38 8.79 -6.90
CA GLY A 207 -3.30 9.68 -7.33
C GLY A 207 -3.27 10.00 -8.83
N CYS A 208 -4.20 9.46 -9.62
CA CYS A 208 -4.30 9.66 -11.05
C CYS A 208 -5.59 10.40 -11.43
N ARG A 209 -5.62 10.95 -12.64
CA ARG A 209 -6.82 11.56 -13.22
C ARG A 209 -7.19 10.87 -14.52
N PRO A 210 -8.49 10.74 -14.80
CA PRO A 210 -8.94 10.17 -16.06
C PRO A 210 -8.44 10.98 -17.28
N ILE A 211 -7.96 10.24 -18.29
CA ILE A 211 -7.65 10.77 -19.62
C ILE A 211 -8.48 10.02 -20.66
N GLY A 212 -9.23 10.76 -21.47
CA GLY A 212 -10.16 10.17 -22.44
C GLY A 212 -11.43 9.56 -21.83
N PRO A 213 -12.31 9.01 -22.68
CA PRO A 213 -13.57 8.40 -22.28
C PRO A 213 -13.38 6.96 -21.75
N PRO A 214 -14.37 6.43 -21.01
CA PRO A 214 -14.48 4.99 -20.79
C PRO A 214 -14.64 4.23 -22.11
N MET A 215 -14.08 3.03 -22.20
CA MET A 215 -14.10 2.18 -23.40
C MET A 215 -14.32 0.73 -23.01
N ILE A 216 -15.04 -0.02 -23.84
CA ILE A 216 -15.24 -1.45 -23.64
C ILE A 216 -14.06 -2.23 -24.24
N VAL A 217 -13.57 -3.22 -23.51
CA VAL A 217 -12.61 -4.20 -24.02
C VAL A 217 -13.33 -5.11 -25.00
N THR A 218 -13.00 -5.01 -26.28
CA THR A 218 -13.63 -5.84 -27.32
C THR A 218 -12.80 -7.07 -27.68
N LYS A 219 -11.50 -7.07 -27.35
CA LYS A 219 -10.64 -8.26 -27.48
C LYS A 219 -9.48 -8.22 -26.49
N ALA A 220 -9.26 -9.33 -25.79
CA ALA A 220 -8.15 -9.49 -24.83
C ALA A 220 -7.64 -10.94 -24.80
N GLU A 221 -6.40 -11.12 -24.38
CA GLU A 221 -5.75 -12.41 -24.09
C GLU A 221 -5.02 -12.30 -22.74
N GLY A 222 -5.63 -12.83 -21.69
CA GLY A 222 -5.10 -12.69 -20.33
C GLY A 222 -5.00 -11.20 -19.91
N ASN A 223 -3.80 -10.74 -19.64
CA ASN A 223 -3.53 -9.36 -19.28
C ASN A 223 -3.15 -8.46 -20.47
N VAL A 224 -3.31 -8.95 -21.70
CA VAL A 224 -3.01 -8.21 -22.93
C VAL A 224 -4.31 -7.74 -23.59
N LEU A 225 -4.51 -6.44 -23.64
CA LEU A 225 -5.63 -5.78 -24.32
C LEU A 225 -5.27 -5.63 -25.81
N LEU A 226 -6.02 -6.28 -26.68
CA LEU A 226 -5.83 -6.26 -28.12
C LEU A 226 -6.67 -5.17 -28.79
N GLU A 227 -7.94 -5.02 -28.35
CA GLU A 227 -8.86 -4.05 -28.92
C GLU A 227 -9.70 -3.36 -27.83
N LEU A 228 -9.84 -2.04 -27.95
CA LEU A 228 -10.70 -1.20 -27.15
C LEU A 228 -11.70 -0.47 -28.06
N ALA A 229 -13.00 -0.64 -27.80
CA ALA A 229 -14.08 -0.08 -28.61
C ALA A 229 -13.91 -0.37 -30.12
N GLY A 230 -13.52 -1.60 -30.46
CA GLY A 230 -13.36 -2.08 -31.85
C GLY A 230 -12.10 -1.57 -32.59
N MET A 231 -11.15 -0.95 -31.89
CA MET A 231 -9.87 -0.50 -32.46
C MET A 231 -8.69 -1.11 -31.71
N PRO A 232 -7.51 -1.27 -32.38
CA PRO A 232 -6.31 -1.71 -31.67
C PRO A 232 -6.04 -0.89 -30.41
N ALA A 233 -5.77 -1.56 -29.29
CA ALA A 233 -5.65 -0.91 -27.98
C ALA A 233 -4.56 0.17 -27.95
N LEU A 234 -3.41 -0.10 -28.61
CA LEU A 234 -2.31 0.87 -28.73
C LEU A 234 -2.72 2.11 -29.54
N ALA A 235 -3.45 1.93 -30.64
CA ALA A 235 -3.95 3.05 -31.46
C ALA A 235 -4.94 3.92 -30.65
N LYS A 236 -5.79 3.31 -29.80
CA LYS A 236 -6.66 4.04 -28.89
C LYS A 236 -5.88 4.85 -27.87
N LEU A 237 -4.83 4.27 -27.30
CA LEU A 237 -3.95 4.97 -26.38
C LEU A 237 -3.30 6.18 -27.06
N GLU A 238 -2.70 5.98 -28.24
CA GLU A 238 -2.09 7.06 -29.01
C GLU A 238 -3.09 8.19 -29.35
N GLN A 239 -4.31 7.81 -29.72
CA GLN A 239 -5.39 8.77 -29.97
C GLN A 239 -5.71 9.61 -28.72
N VAL A 240 -5.84 8.95 -27.54
CA VAL A 240 -6.15 9.63 -26.28
C VAL A 240 -4.99 10.55 -25.88
N VAL A 241 -3.75 10.07 -25.90
CA VAL A 241 -2.57 10.87 -25.53
C VAL A 241 -2.37 12.06 -26.47
N SER A 242 -2.54 11.87 -27.79
CA SER A 242 -2.41 12.97 -28.76
C SER A 242 -3.48 14.04 -28.60
N GLY A 243 -4.66 13.70 -28.09
CA GLY A 243 -5.75 14.62 -27.75
C GLY A 243 -5.51 15.44 -26.48
N LEU A 244 -4.51 15.11 -25.65
CA LEU A 244 -4.21 15.85 -24.43
C LEU A 244 -3.50 17.19 -24.74
N PRO A 245 -3.63 18.21 -23.87
CA PRO A 245 -2.81 19.40 -23.89
C PRO A 245 -1.31 19.05 -23.94
N ALA A 246 -0.51 19.86 -24.64
CA ALA A 246 0.92 19.56 -24.82
C ALA A 246 1.69 19.38 -23.50
N ASP A 247 1.33 20.15 -22.48
CA ASP A 247 1.96 20.12 -21.15
C ASP A 247 1.63 18.84 -20.35
N ASP A 248 0.52 18.17 -20.66
CA ASP A 248 0.06 16.97 -19.97
C ASP A 248 0.65 15.67 -20.57
N ARG A 249 1.01 15.69 -21.86
CA ARG A 249 1.51 14.50 -22.58
C ARG A 249 2.73 13.83 -21.93
N PRO A 250 3.77 14.58 -21.49
CA PRO A 250 4.94 13.97 -20.87
C PRO A 250 4.61 13.25 -19.56
N ALA A 251 3.64 13.76 -18.79
CA ALA A 251 3.18 13.12 -17.56
C ALA A 251 2.38 11.83 -17.86
N ALA A 252 1.47 11.89 -18.83
CA ALA A 252 0.70 10.74 -19.29
C ALA A 252 1.58 9.59 -19.78
N VAL A 253 2.65 9.88 -20.54
CA VAL A 253 3.58 8.85 -21.05
C VAL A 253 4.42 8.22 -19.94
N ARG A 254 4.84 9.00 -18.93
CA ARG A 254 5.67 8.48 -17.82
C ARG A 254 4.92 7.67 -16.78
N GLY A 255 3.66 8.02 -16.53
CA GLY A 255 2.86 7.45 -15.45
C GLY A 255 1.55 6.83 -15.92
N LEU A 256 1.51 6.31 -17.15
CA LEU A 256 0.29 5.78 -17.74
C LEU A 256 -0.29 4.64 -16.91
N GLN A 257 -1.55 4.82 -16.55
CA GLN A 257 -2.35 3.84 -15.85
C GLN A 257 -3.60 3.52 -16.65
N ILE A 258 -4.25 2.43 -16.33
CA ILE A 258 -5.58 2.08 -16.84
C ILE A 258 -6.48 1.72 -15.67
N GLY A 259 -7.66 2.28 -15.64
CA GLY A 259 -8.70 1.91 -14.69
C GLY A 259 -9.60 0.84 -15.28
N VAL A 260 -9.92 -0.20 -14.51
CA VAL A 260 -10.92 -1.22 -14.82
C VAL A 260 -12.15 -0.91 -13.95
N ALA A 261 -13.32 -0.79 -14.55
CA ALA A 261 -14.54 -0.47 -13.82
C ALA A 261 -14.86 -1.50 -12.75
N MET A 262 -15.20 -1.06 -11.54
CA MET A 262 -15.61 -1.93 -10.45
C MET A 262 -17.04 -2.44 -10.62
N ASP A 263 -17.92 -1.62 -11.18
CA ASP A 263 -19.30 -1.97 -11.50
C ASP A 263 -19.58 -1.68 -12.98
N GLU A 264 -19.80 -2.74 -13.77
CA GLU A 264 -20.12 -2.64 -15.20
C GLU A 264 -21.54 -2.16 -15.47
N TYR A 265 -22.43 -2.23 -14.48
CA TYR A 265 -23.83 -1.87 -14.61
C TYR A 265 -24.11 -0.41 -14.21
N ALA A 266 -23.10 0.31 -13.77
CA ALA A 266 -23.24 1.73 -13.44
C ALA A 266 -23.62 2.53 -14.71
N GLU A 267 -24.68 3.33 -14.63
CA GLU A 267 -25.12 4.18 -15.74
C GLU A 267 -24.07 5.24 -16.12
N GLN A 268 -23.28 5.67 -15.14
CA GLN A 268 -22.17 6.62 -15.32
C GLN A 268 -21.01 6.19 -14.41
N HIS A 269 -19.80 6.30 -14.94
CA HIS A 269 -18.57 6.02 -14.20
C HIS A 269 -17.89 7.34 -13.81
N GLU A 270 -17.82 7.60 -12.52
CA GLU A 270 -17.14 8.76 -11.95
C GLU A 270 -15.67 8.47 -11.59
N ARG A 271 -15.02 9.47 -11.02
CA ARG A 271 -13.68 9.31 -10.44
C ARG A 271 -13.79 8.46 -9.17
N GLY A 272 -13.06 7.36 -9.11
CA GLY A 272 -13.11 6.43 -7.98
C GLY A 272 -13.80 5.10 -8.29
N ASP A 273 -14.58 5.01 -9.39
CA ASP A 273 -15.29 3.78 -9.78
C ASP A 273 -14.41 2.79 -10.56
N PHE A 274 -13.11 3.06 -10.65
CA PHE A 274 -12.15 2.25 -11.37
C PHE A 274 -11.06 1.72 -10.46
N LEU A 275 -10.73 0.46 -10.60
CA LEU A 275 -9.50 -0.12 -10.05
C LEU A 275 -8.34 0.22 -10.96
N ILE A 276 -7.35 0.92 -10.42
CA ILE A 276 -6.21 1.39 -11.21
C ILE A 276 -5.14 0.29 -11.32
N ARG A 277 -4.66 0.12 -12.55
CA ARG A 277 -3.60 -0.84 -12.91
C ARG A 277 -2.54 -0.16 -13.74
N GLY A 278 -1.29 -0.56 -13.54
CA GLY A 278 -0.19 -0.08 -14.36
C GLY A 278 -0.28 -0.61 -15.79
N VAL A 279 0.02 0.21 -16.77
CA VAL A 279 0.35 -0.26 -18.11
C VAL A 279 1.80 -0.75 -18.07
N VAL A 280 2.01 -2.06 -18.19
CA VAL A 280 3.32 -2.71 -18.00
C VAL A 280 4.09 -2.91 -19.31
N GLY A 281 3.45 -2.70 -20.46
CA GLY A 281 4.11 -2.80 -21.76
C GLY A 281 3.19 -2.52 -22.94
N ALA A 282 3.80 -2.41 -24.11
CA ALA A 282 3.12 -2.28 -25.39
C ALA A 282 3.75 -3.20 -26.44
N ASP A 283 2.94 -3.79 -27.30
CA ASP A 283 3.36 -4.56 -28.48
C ASP A 283 2.91 -3.84 -29.77
N PRO A 284 3.80 -3.06 -30.40
CA PRO A 284 3.46 -2.35 -31.63
C PRO A 284 3.08 -3.27 -32.80
N ARG A 285 3.61 -4.51 -32.83
CA ARG A 285 3.31 -5.46 -33.92
C ARG A 285 1.89 -5.96 -33.85
N ARG A 286 1.36 -6.16 -32.65
CA ARG A 286 0.00 -6.60 -32.40
C ARG A 286 -0.97 -5.43 -32.19
N GLY A 287 -0.46 -4.19 -32.05
CA GLY A 287 -1.25 -3.01 -31.68
C GLY A 287 -1.84 -3.14 -30.28
N ALA A 288 -1.18 -3.86 -29.37
CA ALA A 288 -1.68 -4.26 -28.07
C ALA A 288 -0.98 -3.53 -26.92
N ILE A 289 -1.63 -3.51 -25.75
CA ILE A 289 -1.05 -3.06 -24.48
C ILE A 289 -1.20 -4.13 -23.42
N ALA A 290 -0.17 -4.32 -22.60
CA ALA A 290 -0.19 -5.22 -21.45
C ALA A 290 -0.42 -4.42 -20.17
N ILE A 291 -1.24 -4.94 -19.28
CA ILE A 291 -1.59 -4.30 -18.00
C ILE A 291 -1.33 -5.22 -16.82
N GLY A 292 -1.35 -4.69 -15.60
CA GLY A 292 -1.02 -5.43 -14.38
C GLY A 292 -2.12 -6.39 -13.88
N GLU A 293 -3.15 -6.67 -14.69
CA GLU A 293 -4.28 -7.53 -14.32
C GLU A 293 -4.84 -8.25 -15.55
N VAL A 294 -5.42 -9.43 -15.33
CA VAL A 294 -6.22 -10.13 -16.36
C VAL A 294 -7.56 -9.41 -16.52
N VAL A 295 -7.95 -9.11 -17.76
CA VAL A 295 -9.20 -8.39 -18.06
C VAL A 295 -9.98 -9.14 -19.13
N ASP A 296 -11.23 -9.44 -18.82
CA ASP A 296 -12.14 -10.12 -19.73
C ASP A 296 -12.72 -9.16 -20.78
N VAL A 297 -13.10 -9.71 -21.92
CA VAL A 297 -13.88 -9.02 -22.95
C VAL A 297 -15.23 -8.59 -22.35
N GLY A 298 -15.64 -7.38 -22.67
CA GLY A 298 -16.87 -6.77 -22.14
C GLY A 298 -16.64 -5.85 -20.94
N ARG A 299 -15.45 -5.86 -20.32
CA ARG A 299 -15.10 -4.96 -19.22
C ARG A 299 -14.93 -3.53 -19.72
N THR A 300 -15.35 -2.58 -18.89
CA THR A 300 -15.15 -1.15 -19.12
C THR A 300 -13.82 -0.72 -18.55
N VAL A 301 -13.00 -0.07 -19.38
CA VAL A 301 -11.70 0.47 -18.99
C VAL A 301 -11.56 1.94 -19.35
N ARG A 302 -10.68 2.66 -18.67
CA ARG A 302 -10.41 4.08 -18.91
C ARG A 302 -8.93 4.38 -18.64
N PHE A 303 -8.25 5.07 -19.55
CA PHE A 303 -6.89 5.54 -19.28
C PHE A 303 -6.87 6.63 -18.20
N GLN A 304 -5.80 6.61 -17.41
CA GLN A 304 -5.61 7.48 -16.26
C GLN A 304 -4.20 8.07 -16.28
#